data_64ba920a37f22611fd3d9e0ebda7924a
#
_entry.id   64ba920a37f22611fd3d9e0ebda7924a
#
_cell.length_a   1.000
_cell.length_b   1.000
_cell.length_c   1.000
_cell.angle_alpha   90.00
_cell.angle_beta   90.00
_cell.angle_gamma   90.00
#
_symmetry.space_group_name_H-M   'P 1'
#
loop_
_entity.id
_entity.type
_entity.pdbx_description
1 polymer ?
#
loop_
_entity_poly.entity_id
_entity_poly.type
_entity_poly.pdbx_seq_one_letter_code
_entity_poly.pdbx_strand_id
1 'polypeptide(L)'
;MLNRSLLVDGVNEIFVVTTRISLVTFLLTIYCAKEFFSEINKEYFLKGTLTGFLAITIPGWTFIYALKSISSGLQSIFISTIPMFTVFWVFLVYKEEKITRLKVISVFIGLSGLILLFASGATGLSNDGDLVTGGLLALIGVQGLALSNITNKKDSQYIPARTYLLAQWIASTVFSLILFYILGGEVEILNRSQALRLSGLVFIDIFNYSLFFYTIKRLSATFTTLVDYVVPIVGIYVGYIFLDEVINNIFFVTLFFIFISLYLAVKDEARSLD
;
A
#
# COMPACT_ATOMS: atom_id res chain seq x y z
N MET A 1 5.23 -10.53 1.57
CA MET A 1 5.81 -11.88 1.50
C MET A 1 6.39 -12.22 0.12
N LEU A 2 5.60 -12.39 -0.97
CA LEU A 2 6.16 -12.76 -2.30
C LEU A 2 7.27 -11.81 -2.80
N ASN A 3 7.13 -10.50 -2.60
CA ASN A 3 8.22 -9.55 -2.89
C ASN A 3 9.49 -9.90 -2.09
N ARG A 4 9.35 -10.13 -0.77
CA ARG A 4 10.48 -10.46 0.09
C ARG A 4 11.16 -11.76 -0.35
N SER A 5 10.38 -12.79 -0.72
CA SER A 5 10.95 -14.07 -1.18
C SER A 5 11.73 -13.94 -2.50
N LEU A 6 11.34 -13.02 -3.39
CA LEU A 6 12.11 -12.72 -4.60
C LEU A 6 13.43 -12.03 -4.27
N LEU A 7 13.42 -11.07 -3.32
CA LEU A 7 14.63 -10.38 -2.86
C LEU A 7 15.60 -11.34 -2.15
N VAL A 8 15.10 -12.24 -1.32
CA VAL A 8 15.92 -13.27 -0.64
C VAL A 8 16.56 -14.22 -1.66
N ASP A 9 15.89 -14.53 -2.76
CA ASP A 9 16.45 -15.31 -3.88
C ASP A 9 17.38 -14.49 -4.79
N GLY A 10 17.73 -13.26 -4.41
CA GLY A 10 18.70 -12.42 -5.11
C GLY A 10 18.15 -11.67 -6.33
N VAL A 11 16.83 -11.66 -6.57
CA VAL A 11 16.23 -10.87 -7.65
C VAL A 11 16.29 -9.39 -7.28
N ASN A 12 16.75 -8.55 -8.22
CA ASN A 12 16.93 -7.12 -7.99
C ASN A 12 15.58 -6.41 -7.77
N GLU A 13 15.51 -5.57 -6.77
CA GLU A 13 14.29 -4.84 -6.38
C GLU A 13 13.76 -3.93 -7.49
N ILE A 14 14.67 -3.27 -8.24
CA ILE A 14 14.34 -2.37 -9.34
C ILE A 14 13.62 -3.16 -10.45
N PHE A 15 14.15 -4.35 -10.76
CA PHE A 15 13.55 -5.24 -11.75
C PHE A 15 12.18 -5.76 -11.29
N VAL A 16 12.06 -6.22 -10.04
CA VAL A 16 10.80 -6.76 -9.49
C VAL A 16 9.69 -5.72 -9.54
N VAL A 17 9.92 -4.50 -9.03
CA VAL A 17 8.88 -3.47 -8.96
C VAL A 17 8.46 -3.00 -10.34
N THR A 18 9.44 -2.76 -11.23
CA THR A 18 9.16 -2.25 -12.58
C THR A 18 8.44 -3.28 -13.44
N THR A 19 8.91 -4.53 -13.44
CA THR A 19 8.30 -5.61 -14.20
C THR A 19 6.89 -5.92 -13.71
N ARG A 20 6.67 -5.95 -12.38
CA ARG A 20 5.36 -6.14 -11.77
C ARG A 20 4.37 -5.07 -12.24
N ILE A 21 4.71 -3.78 -12.10
CA ILE A 21 3.84 -2.67 -12.50
C ILE A 21 3.56 -2.71 -14.00
N SER A 22 4.59 -2.98 -14.83
CA SER A 22 4.44 -3.05 -16.29
C SER A 22 3.54 -4.21 -16.73
N LEU A 23 3.68 -5.39 -16.13
CA LEU A 23 2.84 -6.55 -16.45
C LEU A 23 1.38 -6.34 -16.04
N VAL A 24 1.13 -5.75 -14.87
CA VAL A 24 -0.24 -5.39 -14.45
C VAL A 24 -0.85 -4.41 -15.44
N THR A 25 -0.11 -3.38 -15.83
CA THR A 25 -0.56 -2.38 -16.81
C THR A 25 -0.87 -3.03 -18.16
N PHE A 26 0.00 -3.91 -18.64
CA PHE A 26 -0.22 -4.63 -19.89
C PHE A 26 -1.53 -5.44 -19.86
N LEU A 27 -1.76 -6.22 -18.82
CA LEU A 27 -2.98 -7.02 -18.68
C LEU A 27 -4.24 -6.15 -18.51
N LEU A 28 -4.16 -5.08 -17.72
CA LEU A 28 -5.25 -4.13 -17.57
C LEU A 28 -5.54 -3.38 -18.88
N THR A 29 -4.53 -3.10 -19.68
CA THR A 29 -4.74 -2.48 -21.01
C THR A 29 -5.58 -3.39 -21.89
N ILE A 30 -5.29 -4.69 -21.94
CA ILE A 30 -6.09 -5.64 -22.71
C ILE A 30 -7.56 -5.63 -22.24
N TYR A 31 -7.79 -5.56 -20.94
CA TYR A 31 -9.12 -5.61 -20.33
C TYR A 31 -9.89 -4.29 -20.44
N CYS A 32 -9.21 -3.14 -20.28
CA CYS A 32 -9.85 -1.83 -20.15
C CYS A 32 -9.73 -0.94 -21.41
N ALA A 33 -8.95 -1.33 -22.44
CA ALA A 33 -8.60 -0.46 -23.56
C ALA A 33 -9.82 0.18 -24.25
N LYS A 34 -10.87 -0.60 -24.51
CA LYS A 34 -12.06 -0.12 -25.21
C LYS A 34 -12.71 1.07 -24.49
N GLU A 35 -12.95 0.93 -23.19
CA GLU A 35 -13.59 1.97 -22.37
C GLU A 35 -12.61 3.13 -22.14
N PHE A 36 -11.34 2.83 -21.90
CA PHE A 36 -10.31 3.84 -21.71
C PHE A 36 -10.24 4.81 -22.88
N PHE A 37 -10.06 4.31 -24.10
CA PHE A 37 -9.91 5.17 -25.29
C PHE A 37 -11.20 5.88 -25.69
N SER A 38 -12.38 5.39 -25.28
CA SER A 38 -13.64 6.06 -25.55
C SER A 38 -13.99 7.17 -24.57
N GLU A 39 -13.46 7.12 -23.35
CA GLU A 39 -13.89 7.99 -22.24
C GLU A 39 -12.78 8.89 -21.71
N ILE A 40 -11.49 8.58 -22.02
CA ILE A 40 -10.36 9.33 -21.51
C ILE A 40 -10.36 10.78 -22.01
N ASN A 41 -10.15 11.69 -21.10
CA ASN A 41 -9.91 13.09 -21.40
C ASN A 41 -8.71 13.59 -20.59
N LYS A 42 -8.26 14.81 -20.85
CA LYS A 42 -7.10 15.39 -20.16
C LYS A 42 -7.26 15.44 -18.64
N GLU A 43 -8.45 15.78 -18.15
CA GLU A 43 -8.74 15.86 -16.72
C GLU A 43 -8.65 14.48 -16.05
N TYR A 44 -9.31 13.47 -16.62
CA TYR A 44 -9.29 12.11 -16.10
C TYR A 44 -7.88 11.52 -16.09
N PHE A 45 -7.12 11.79 -17.17
CA PHE A 45 -5.73 11.34 -17.23
C PHE A 45 -4.85 11.99 -16.19
N LEU A 46 -4.93 13.32 -15.97
CA LEU A 46 -4.15 14.01 -14.95
C LEU A 46 -4.50 13.53 -13.53
N LYS A 47 -5.79 13.35 -13.22
CA LYS A 47 -6.23 12.80 -11.94
C LYS A 47 -5.75 11.36 -11.74
N GLY A 48 -5.89 10.52 -12.77
CA GLY A 48 -5.35 9.18 -12.77
C GLY A 48 -3.83 9.16 -12.57
N THR A 49 -3.09 10.06 -13.22
CA THR A 49 -1.63 10.19 -13.05
C THR A 49 -1.25 10.54 -11.62
N LEU A 50 -1.87 11.55 -11.02
CA LEU A 50 -1.61 11.96 -9.64
C LEU A 50 -1.91 10.82 -8.66
N THR A 51 -3.09 10.23 -8.79
CA THR A 51 -3.50 9.14 -7.89
C THR A 51 -2.67 7.88 -8.11
N GLY A 52 -2.29 7.56 -9.35
CA GLY A 52 -1.40 6.44 -9.66
C GLY A 52 -0.01 6.61 -9.06
N PHE A 53 0.52 7.83 -9.10
CA PHE A 53 1.79 8.14 -8.43
C PHE A 53 1.70 7.89 -6.91
N LEU A 54 0.61 8.32 -6.26
CA LEU A 54 0.38 8.12 -4.83
C LEU A 54 0.06 6.66 -4.47
N ALA A 55 -0.77 5.98 -5.26
CA ALA A 55 -1.31 4.66 -4.95
C ALA A 55 -0.40 3.50 -5.35
N ILE A 56 0.40 3.66 -6.40
CA ILE A 56 1.13 2.57 -7.04
C ILE A 56 2.63 2.85 -7.05
N THR A 57 3.05 4.03 -7.58
CA THR A 57 4.47 4.32 -7.73
C THR A 57 5.16 4.47 -6.38
N ILE A 58 4.71 5.41 -5.53
CA ILE A 58 5.32 5.63 -4.21
C ILE A 58 5.34 4.34 -3.39
N PRO A 59 4.19 3.68 -3.09
CA PRO A 59 4.23 2.48 -2.26
C PRO A 59 4.94 1.31 -2.93
N GLY A 60 4.82 1.13 -4.24
CA GLY A 60 5.52 0.08 -4.97
C GLY A 60 7.03 0.14 -4.77
N TRP A 61 7.61 1.31 -4.94
CA TRP A 61 9.05 1.54 -4.78
C TRP A 61 9.48 1.56 -3.32
N THR A 62 8.82 2.31 -2.46
CA THR A 62 9.22 2.42 -1.05
C THR A 62 9.07 1.11 -0.29
N PHE A 63 8.01 0.35 -0.54
CA PHE A 63 7.80 -0.94 0.13
C PHE A 63 8.81 -2.00 -0.30
N ILE A 64 9.21 -2.05 -1.59
CA ILE A 64 10.22 -3.03 -2.01
C ILE A 64 11.58 -2.72 -1.39
N TYR A 65 11.96 -1.43 -1.33
CA TYR A 65 13.19 -1.02 -0.67
C TYR A 65 13.13 -1.20 0.85
N ALA A 66 12.00 -0.94 1.49
CA ALA A 66 11.81 -1.20 2.92
C ALA A 66 12.09 -2.67 3.28
N LEU A 67 11.67 -3.62 2.44
CA LEU A 67 11.88 -5.05 2.62
C LEU A 67 13.36 -5.47 2.63
N LYS A 68 14.28 -4.61 2.21
CA LYS A 68 15.73 -4.87 2.37
C LYS A 68 16.18 -4.71 3.83
N SER A 69 15.49 -3.88 4.59
CA SER A 69 15.86 -3.45 5.95
C SER A 69 14.92 -3.96 7.04
N ILE A 70 13.68 -4.34 6.70
CA ILE A 70 12.69 -4.85 7.64
C ILE A 70 12.00 -6.11 7.10
N SER A 71 11.43 -6.90 8.01
CA SER A 71 10.67 -8.11 7.66
C SER A 71 9.35 -7.81 6.95
N SER A 72 8.82 -8.79 6.23
CA SER A 72 7.50 -8.68 5.60
C SER A 72 6.38 -8.61 6.64
N GLY A 73 6.56 -9.29 7.78
CA GLY A 73 5.67 -9.18 8.94
C GLY A 73 5.63 -7.77 9.50
N LEU A 74 6.79 -7.14 9.71
CA LEU A 74 6.87 -5.77 10.19
C LEU A 74 6.31 -4.77 9.17
N GLN A 75 6.61 -4.94 7.88
CA GLN A 75 6.02 -4.09 6.84
C GLN A 75 4.49 -4.18 6.84
N SER A 76 3.92 -5.36 7.10
CA SER A 76 2.46 -5.52 7.19
C SER A 76 1.84 -4.75 8.37
N ILE A 77 2.59 -4.58 9.47
CA ILE A 77 2.19 -3.70 10.59
C ILE A 77 2.12 -2.24 10.13
N PHE A 78 3.12 -1.75 9.37
CA PHE A 78 3.06 -0.41 8.81
C PHE A 78 1.86 -0.24 7.87
N ILE A 79 1.57 -1.21 7.00
CA ILE A 79 0.41 -1.19 6.10
C ILE A 79 -0.89 -1.08 6.90
N SER A 80 -1.02 -1.76 8.04
CA SER A 80 -2.22 -1.67 8.88
C SER A 80 -2.47 -0.29 9.50
N THR A 81 -1.53 0.64 9.39
CA THR A 81 -1.73 2.04 9.79
C THR A 81 -2.38 2.92 8.72
N ILE A 82 -2.58 2.41 7.49
CA ILE A 82 -3.18 3.17 6.38
C ILE A 82 -4.51 3.83 6.80
N PRO A 83 -5.47 3.13 7.44
CA PRO A 83 -6.73 3.76 7.81
C PRO A 83 -6.55 4.91 8.81
N MET A 84 -5.64 4.77 9.77
CA MET A 84 -5.30 5.84 10.72
C MET A 84 -4.80 7.09 9.99
N PHE A 85 -3.87 6.92 9.04
CA PHE A 85 -3.36 8.04 8.25
C PHE A 85 -4.39 8.53 7.23
N THR A 86 -5.30 7.70 6.73
CA THR A 86 -6.42 8.15 5.91
C THR A 86 -7.32 9.10 6.71
N VAL A 87 -7.69 8.77 7.94
CA VAL A 87 -8.45 9.67 8.84
C VAL A 87 -7.68 10.97 9.08
N PHE A 88 -6.38 10.90 9.35
CA PHE A 88 -5.53 12.07 9.54
C PHE A 88 -5.52 13.01 8.32
N TRP A 89 -5.37 12.45 7.12
CA TRP A 89 -5.35 13.23 5.87
C TRP A 89 -6.73 13.76 5.48
N VAL A 90 -7.81 13.00 5.71
CA VAL A 90 -9.20 13.49 5.55
C VAL A 90 -9.39 14.76 6.37
N PHE A 91 -8.91 14.74 7.62
CA PHE A 91 -8.96 15.88 8.50
C PHE A 91 -8.20 17.11 7.97
N LEU A 92 -6.99 16.91 7.42
CA LEU A 92 -6.17 18.02 6.91
C LEU A 92 -6.68 18.58 5.58
N VAL A 93 -7.18 17.72 4.68
CA VAL A 93 -7.55 18.07 3.30
C VAL A 93 -9.03 18.46 3.19
N TYR A 94 -9.91 17.75 3.89
CA TYR A 94 -11.35 18.02 3.90
C TYR A 94 -11.75 18.74 5.19
N LYS A 95 -11.59 20.04 5.22
CA LYS A 95 -11.93 20.91 6.38
C LYS A 95 -13.42 20.88 6.77
N GLU A 96 -14.26 20.25 5.97
CA GLU A 96 -15.71 20.14 6.20
C GLU A 96 -16.09 19.01 7.17
N GLU A 97 -15.20 18.02 7.39
CA GLU A 97 -15.47 17.00 8.39
C GLU A 97 -15.22 17.52 9.81
N LYS A 98 -16.22 17.40 10.68
CA LYS A 98 -16.08 17.76 12.10
C LYS A 98 -15.02 16.88 12.76
N ILE A 99 -14.01 17.54 13.35
CA ILE A 99 -13.01 16.87 14.17
C ILE A 99 -13.67 16.51 15.48
N THR A 100 -13.81 15.24 15.72
CA THR A 100 -14.23 14.76 17.03
C THR A 100 -13.03 14.52 17.92
N ARG A 101 -13.23 14.61 19.24
CA ARG A 101 -12.20 14.25 20.20
C ARG A 101 -11.74 12.79 20.05
N LEU A 102 -12.65 11.90 19.65
CA LEU A 102 -12.36 10.48 19.42
C LEU A 102 -11.41 10.27 18.25
N LYS A 103 -11.59 10.98 17.13
CA LYS A 103 -10.67 10.93 15.98
C LYS A 103 -9.25 11.38 16.37
N VAL A 104 -9.14 12.47 17.15
CA VAL A 104 -7.84 12.95 17.63
C VAL A 104 -7.17 11.92 18.54
N ILE A 105 -7.90 11.38 19.52
CA ILE A 105 -7.39 10.37 20.45
C ILE A 105 -6.96 9.12 19.69
N SER A 106 -7.73 8.66 18.69
CA SER A 106 -7.39 7.48 17.91
C SER A 106 -6.04 7.63 17.20
N VAL A 107 -5.79 8.79 16.57
CA VAL A 107 -4.51 9.06 15.90
C VAL A 107 -3.34 9.05 16.89
N PHE A 108 -3.50 9.69 18.06
CA PHE A 108 -2.44 9.69 19.08
C PHE A 108 -2.13 8.29 19.62
N ILE A 109 -3.14 7.45 19.82
CA ILE A 109 -2.95 6.06 20.26
C ILE A 109 -2.17 5.28 19.20
N GLY A 110 -2.55 5.36 17.92
CA GLY A 110 -1.85 4.67 16.84
C GLY A 110 -0.39 5.13 16.69
N LEU A 111 -0.15 6.44 16.77
CA LEU A 111 1.20 7.00 16.73
C LEU A 111 2.05 6.52 17.93
N SER A 112 1.46 6.39 19.14
CA SER A 112 2.17 5.84 20.31
C SER A 112 2.67 4.42 20.05
N GLY A 113 1.86 3.57 19.41
CA GLY A 113 2.29 2.22 19.00
C GLY A 113 3.49 2.25 18.05
N LEU A 114 3.47 3.14 17.03
CA LEU A 114 4.60 3.29 16.13
C LEU A 114 5.85 3.83 16.82
N ILE A 115 5.71 4.79 17.72
CA ILE A 115 6.84 5.32 18.51
C ILE A 115 7.50 4.21 19.34
N LEU A 116 6.70 3.37 20.01
CA LEU A 116 7.21 2.23 20.78
C LEU A 116 7.94 1.22 19.87
N LEU A 117 7.41 0.98 18.67
CA LEU A 117 8.04 0.12 17.68
C LEU A 117 9.41 0.67 17.26
N PHE A 118 9.50 1.95 16.89
CA PHE A 118 10.77 2.58 16.54
C PHE A 118 11.77 2.59 17.71
N ALA A 119 11.30 2.84 18.91
CA ALA A 119 12.13 2.81 20.12
C ALA A 119 12.70 1.42 20.42
N SER A 120 12.03 0.35 19.99
CA SER A 120 12.49 -1.02 20.22
C SER A 120 13.64 -1.45 19.30
N GLY A 121 13.82 -0.82 18.15
CA GLY A 121 14.79 -1.22 17.12
C GLY A 121 14.49 -2.57 16.43
N ALA A 122 13.34 -3.20 16.70
CA ALA A 122 13.02 -4.53 16.19
C ALA A 122 12.70 -4.50 14.68
N THR A 123 13.52 -5.13 13.87
CA THR A 123 13.37 -5.21 12.40
C THR A 123 12.57 -6.44 11.95
N GLY A 124 12.46 -7.47 12.79
CA GLY A 124 11.85 -8.76 12.45
C GLY A 124 12.72 -9.63 11.52
N LEU A 125 13.96 -9.23 11.28
CA LEU A 125 14.93 -10.01 10.55
C LEU A 125 15.84 -10.79 11.51
N SER A 126 16.31 -11.96 11.07
CA SER A 126 17.31 -12.74 11.79
C SER A 126 18.72 -12.15 11.69
N ASN A 127 18.96 -11.33 10.66
CA ASN A 127 20.22 -10.62 10.41
C ASN A 127 20.04 -9.13 10.71
N ASP A 128 21.14 -8.37 10.70
CA ASP A 128 21.15 -6.93 10.92
C ASP A 128 20.25 -6.22 9.89
N GLY A 129 19.16 -5.64 10.36
CA GLY A 129 18.28 -4.77 9.59
C GLY A 129 18.38 -3.33 10.10
N ASP A 130 17.82 -2.41 9.35
CA ASP A 130 17.73 -0.99 9.75
C ASP A 130 16.27 -0.58 9.84
N LEU A 131 15.75 -0.57 11.07
CA LEU A 131 14.37 -0.18 11.34
C LEU A 131 14.09 1.27 10.95
N VAL A 132 15.06 2.17 11.11
CA VAL A 132 14.85 3.59 10.80
C VAL A 132 14.67 3.75 9.29
N THR A 133 15.59 3.26 8.50
CA THR A 133 15.50 3.33 7.03
C THR A 133 14.29 2.56 6.49
N GLY A 134 14.12 1.29 6.88
CA GLY A 134 13.00 0.47 6.40
C GLY A 134 11.65 0.99 6.88
N GLY A 135 11.56 1.44 8.12
CA GLY A 135 10.34 1.99 8.70
C GLY A 135 9.93 3.33 8.07
N LEU A 136 10.89 4.23 7.82
CA LEU A 136 10.60 5.50 7.13
C LEU A 136 10.14 5.27 5.69
N LEU A 137 10.80 4.36 4.96
CA LEU A 137 10.36 3.97 3.61
C LEU A 137 8.94 3.38 3.64
N ALA A 138 8.66 2.49 4.58
CA ALA A 138 7.32 1.94 4.75
C ALA A 138 6.27 3.02 5.07
N LEU A 139 6.61 3.97 5.96
CA LEU A 139 5.71 5.10 6.27
C LEU A 139 5.46 6.00 5.05
N ILE A 140 6.46 6.28 4.22
CA ILE A 140 6.27 7.05 2.98
C ILE A 140 5.26 6.33 2.06
N GLY A 141 5.39 5.01 1.89
CA GLY A 141 4.44 4.21 1.13
C GLY A 141 3.03 4.25 1.71
N VAL A 142 2.90 4.15 3.02
CA VAL A 142 1.63 4.28 3.76
C VAL A 142 0.99 5.66 3.54
N GLN A 143 1.77 6.77 3.58
CA GLN A 143 1.24 8.10 3.30
C GLN A 143 0.70 8.20 1.87
N GLY A 144 1.43 7.63 0.89
CA GLY A 144 0.97 7.55 -0.49
C GLY A 144 -0.39 6.85 -0.61
N LEU A 145 -0.53 5.67 0.00
CA LEU A 145 -1.79 4.92 0.00
C LEU A 145 -2.92 5.67 0.74
N ALA A 146 -2.65 6.25 1.89
CA ALA A 146 -3.64 7.01 2.65
C ALA A 146 -4.18 8.21 1.86
N LEU A 147 -3.31 8.98 1.21
CA LEU A 147 -3.70 10.09 0.34
C LEU A 147 -4.45 9.61 -0.90
N SER A 148 -3.99 8.51 -1.50
CA SER A 148 -4.66 7.95 -2.68
C SER A 148 -6.06 7.42 -2.39
N ASN A 149 -6.33 6.91 -1.19
CA ASN A 149 -7.67 6.48 -0.79
C ASN A 149 -8.67 7.64 -0.86
N ILE A 150 -8.25 8.84 -0.47
CA ILE A 150 -9.08 10.03 -0.50
C ILE A 150 -9.34 10.47 -1.95
N THR A 151 -8.29 10.55 -2.77
CA THR A 151 -8.44 10.93 -4.19
C THR A 151 -9.24 9.87 -4.95
N ASN A 152 -9.00 8.59 -4.70
CA ASN A 152 -9.79 7.49 -5.28
C ASN A 152 -11.27 7.59 -4.90
N LYS A 153 -11.59 7.86 -3.62
CA LYS A 153 -12.98 8.01 -3.18
C LYS A 153 -13.67 9.17 -3.90
N LYS A 154 -13.01 10.32 -3.99
CA LYS A 154 -13.54 11.52 -4.64
C LYS A 154 -13.74 11.29 -6.15
N ASP A 155 -12.69 10.89 -6.84
CA ASP A 155 -12.65 10.86 -8.30
C ASP A 155 -13.43 9.68 -8.88
N SER A 156 -13.52 8.55 -8.16
CA SER A 156 -14.30 7.38 -8.60
C SER A 156 -15.83 7.62 -8.64
N GLN A 157 -16.31 8.74 -8.10
CA GLN A 157 -17.74 9.07 -8.15
C GLN A 157 -18.19 9.50 -9.56
N TYR A 158 -17.29 10.09 -10.35
CA TYR A 158 -17.60 10.65 -11.67
C TYR A 158 -16.70 10.13 -12.79
N ILE A 159 -15.48 9.61 -12.48
CA ILE A 159 -14.64 8.97 -13.48
C ILE A 159 -15.01 7.49 -13.59
N PRO A 160 -15.22 6.96 -14.82
CA PRO A 160 -15.46 5.54 -15.01
C PRO A 160 -14.32 4.69 -14.44
N ALA A 161 -14.67 3.64 -13.68
CA ALA A 161 -13.70 2.91 -12.87
C ALA A 161 -12.55 2.31 -13.70
N ARG A 162 -12.85 1.73 -14.86
CA ARG A 162 -11.83 1.11 -15.73
C ARG A 162 -10.90 2.13 -16.35
N THR A 163 -11.47 3.28 -16.79
CA THR A 163 -10.70 4.40 -17.35
C THR A 163 -9.74 4.98 -16.28
N TYR A 164 -10.25 5.18 -15.07
CA TYR A 164 -9.46 5.72 -13.97
C TYR A 164 -8.37 4.76 -13.50
N LEU A 165 -8.70 3.47 -13.37
CA LEU A 165 -7.75 2.42 -13.01
C LEU A 165 -6.61 2.33 -14.03
N LEU A 166 -6.94 2.25 -15.32
CA LEU A 166 -5.91 2.13 -16.35
C LEU A 166 -5.04 3.39 -16.45
N ALA A 167 -5.61 4.59 -16.28
CA ALA A 167 -4.83 5.83 -16.23
C ALA A 167 -3.79 5.82 -15.10
N GLN A 168 -4.15 5.34 -13.90
CA GLN A 168 -3.24 5.20 -12.77
C GLN A 168 -2.08 4.25 -13.10
N TRP A 169 -2.37 3.09 -13.66
CA TRP A 169 -1.35 2.09 -13.96
C TRP A 169 -0.44 2.49 -15.13
N ILE A 170 -0.96 3.12 -16.18
CA ILE A 170 -0.15 3.66 -17.29
C ILE A 170 0.85 4.69 -16.75
N ALA A 171 0.37 5.66 -15.99
CA ALA A 171 1.24 6.68 -15.41
C ALA A 171 2.31 6.08 -14.49
N SER A 172 1.92 5.14 -13.64
CA SER A 172 2.86 4.46 -12.74
C SER A 172 3.92 3.64 -13.48
N THR A 173 3.54 3.02 -14.61
CA THR A 173 4.49 2.32 -15.47
C THR A 173 5.50 3.29 -16.08
N VAL A 174 5.05 4.43 -16.59
CA VAL A 174 5.96 5.45 -17.15
C VAL A 174 6.94 5.93 -16.08
N PHE A 175 6.46 6.28 -14.88
CA PHE A 175 7.33 6.68 -13.77
C PHE A 175 8.30 5.56 -13.36
N SER A 176 7.83 4.32 -13.28
CA SER A 176 8.67 3.19 -12.90
C SER A 176 9.73 2.87 -13.96
N LEU A 177 9.43 3.01 -15.25
CA LEU A 177 10.41 2.85 -16.32
C LEU A 177 11.47 3.96 -16.31
N ILE A 178 11.07 5.20 -16.01
CA ILE A 178 12.00 6.31 -15.85
C ILE A 178 12.95 6.03 -14.67
N LEU A 179 12.40 5.60 -13.52
CA LEU A 179 13.21 5.24 -12.36
C LEU A 179 14.11 4.03 -12.62
N PHE A 180 13.61 3.02 -13.35
CA PHE A 180 14.41 1.86 -13.78
C PHE A 180 15.65 2.29 -14.54
N TYR A 181 15.50 3.18 -15.52
CA TYR A 181 16.61 3.71 -16.31
C TYR A 181 17.57 4.56 -15.47
N ILE A 182 17.05 5.48 -14.63
CA ILE A 182 17.88 6.38 -13.81
C ILE A 182 18.68 5.60 -12.76
N LEU A 183 18.08 4.56 -12.16
CA LEU A 183 18.73 3.75 -11.12
C LEU A 183 19.61 2.62 -11.68
N GLY A 184 19.80 2.56 -13.00
CA GLY A 184 20.62 1.53 -13.63
C GLY A 184 20.02 0.13 -13.52
N GLY A 185 18.71 0.01 -13.67
CA GLY A 185 18.03 -1.29 -13.63
C GLY A 185 18.47 -2.19 -14.79
N GLU A 186 18.66 -3.46 -14.50
CA GLU A 186 19.00 -4.48 -15.46
C GLU A 186 17.87 -5.50 -15.60
N VAL A 187 17.70 -6.05 -16.80
CA VAL A 187 16.72 -7.09 -17.07
C VAL A 187 17.29 -8.43 -16.61
N GLU A 188 16.55 -9.10 -15.72
CA GLU A 188 16.97 -10.39 -15.17
C GLU A 188 16.19 -11.56 -15.80
N ILE A 189 16.89 -12.68 -15.97
CA ILE A 189 16.26 -13.94 -16.40
C ILE A 189 15.82 -14.70 -15.16
N LEU A 190 14.51 -14.77 -14.96
CA LEU A 190 13.91 -15.45 -13.82
C LEU A 190 13.86 -16.98 -14.04
N ASN A 191 14.17 -17.73 -13.01
CA ASN A 191 13.86 -19.16 -13.00
C ASN A 191 12.34 -19.38 -12.86
N ARG A 192 11.90 -20.64 -13.08
CA ARG A 192 10.45 -20.99 -13.05
C ARG A 192 9.76 -20.60 -11.73
N SER A 193 10.41 -20.80 -10.60
CA SER A 193 9.86 -20.48 -9.27
C SER A 193 9.70 -18.97 -9.08
N GLN A 194 10.71 -18.20 -9.46
CA GLN A 194 10.70 -16.73 -9.40
C GLN A 194 9.63 -16.15 -10.33
N ALA A 195 9.55 -16.67 -11.56
CA ALA A 195 8.52 -16.25 -12.54
C ALA A 195 7.10 -16.53 -12.03
N LEU A 196 6.86 -17.70 -11.42
CA LEU A 196 5.56 -18.02 -10.83
C LEU A 196 5.19 -17.07 -9.67
N ARG A 197 6.14 -16.73 -8.80
CA ARG A 197 5.92 -15.77 -7.70
C ARG A 197 5.63 -14.36 -8.22
N LEU A 198 6.36 -13.90 -9.22
CA LEU A 198 6.12 -12.60 -9.85
C LEU A 198 4.73 -12.57 -10.54
N SER A 199 4.38 -13.64 -11.26
CA SER A 199 3.04 -13.76 -11.86
C SER A 199 1.94 -13.77 -10.80
N GLY A 200 2.16 -14.44 -9.67
CA GLY A 200 1.25 -14.43 -8.53
C GLY A 200 1.02 -13.02 -7.98
N LEU A 201 2.09 -12.20 -7.86
CA LEU A 201 1.98 -10.80 -7.46
C LEU A 201 1.12 -9.99 -8.44
N VAL A 202 1.34 -10.19 -9.74
CA VAL A 202 0.57 -9.51 -10.80
C VAL A 202 -0.91 -9.84 -10.70
N PHE A 203 -1.26 -11.13 -10.51
CA PHE A 203 -2.65 -11.55 -10.33
C PHE A 203 -3.28 -10.98 -9.06
N ILE A 204 -2.54 -10.98 -7.95
CA ILE A 204 -3.00 -10.39 -6.68
C ILE A 204 -3.27 -8.91 -6.85
N ASP A 205 -2.41 -8.16 -7.53
CA ASP A 205 -2.61 -6.74 -7.77
C ASP A 205 -3.86 -6.46 -8.60
N ILE A 206 -4.05 -7.17 -9.73
CA ILE A 206 -5.23 -6.99 -10.59
C ILE A 206 -6.51 -7.28 -9.80
N PHE A 207 -6.54 -8.37 -9.04
CA PHE A 207 -7.69 -8.74 -8.24
C PHE A 207 -7.96 -7.71 -7.13
N ASN A 208 -6.93 -7.33 -6.38
CA ASN A 208 -7.01 -6.38 -5.27
C ASN A 208 -7.51 -5.01 -5.75
N TYR A 209 -6.90 -4.44 -6.79
CA TYR A 209 -7.32 -3.14 -7.31
C TYR A 209 -8.72 -3.17 -7.93
N SER A 210 -9.10 -4.27 -8.60
CA SER A 210 -10.46 -4.43 -9.13
C SER A 210 -11.50 -4.47 -8.00
N LEU A 211 -11.21 -5.21 -6.93
CA LEU A 211 -12.06 -5.29 -5.75
C LEU A 211 -12.12 -3.96 -5.00
N PHE A 212 -10.97 -3.30 -4.84
CA PHE A 212 -10.88 -1.97 -4.22
C PHE A 212 -11.77 -0.95 -4.91
N PHE A 213 -11.71 -0.86 -6.26
CA PHE A 213 -12.57 0.05 -7.01
C PHE A 213 -14.06 -0.29 -6.94
N TYR A 214 -14.39 -1.57 -6.79
CA TYR A 214 -15.77 -1.98 -6.56
C TYR A 214 -16.29 -1.53 -5.19
N THR A 215 -15.45 -1.63 -4.16
CA THR A 215 -15.83 -1.31 -2.78
C THR A 215 -15.81 0.19 -2.49
N ILE A 216 -14.81 0.93 -2.96
CA ILE A 216 -14.65 2.36 -2.63
C ILE A 216 -15.77 3.24 -3.20
N LYS A 217 -16.42 2.80 -4.29
CA LYS A 217 -17.60 3.48 -4.83
C LYS A 217 -18.81 3.39 -3.89
N ARG A 218 -18.90 2.32 -3.11
CA ARG A 218 -20.08 2.00 -2.28
C ARG A 218 -19.86 2.32 -0.81
N LEU A 219 -18.64 2.27 -0.34
CA LEU A 219 -18.26 2.43 1.06
C LEU A 219 -17.45 3.71 1.25
N SER A 220 -17.23 4.13 2.49
CA SER A 220 -16.29 5.23 2.79
C SER A 220 -14.85 4.82 2.50
N ALA A 221 -13.96 5.81 2.32
CA ALA A 221 -12.54 5.54 2.14
C ALA A 221 -11.95 4.80 3.35
N THR A 222 -12.34 5.19 4.56
CA THR A 222 -11.92 4.55 5.82
C THR A 222 -12.44 3.12 5.91
N PHE A 223 -13.73 2.89 5.59
CA PHE A 223 -14.32 1.56 5.67
C PHE A 223 -13.71 0.57 4.66
N THR A 224 -13.37 1.04 3.46
CA THR A 224 -12.74 0.22 2.43
C THR A 224 -11.37 -0.32 2.88
N THR A 225 -10.67 0.41 3.76
CA THR A 225 -9.34 0.02 4.26
C THR A 225 -9.39 -0.86 5.52
N LEU A 226 -10.57 -1.21 6.05
CA LEU A 226 -10.68 -2.10 7.23
C LEU A 226 -10.08 -3.49 6.98
N VAL A 227 -10.06 -3.94 5.74
CA VAL A 227 -9.44 -5.22 5.36
C VAL A 227 -7.94 -5.24 5.65
N ASP A 228 -7.29 -4.07 5.67
CA ASP A 228 -5.85 -3.94 5.93
C ASP A 228 -5.45 -4.39 7.35
N TYR A 229 -6.41 -4.61 8.25
CA TYR A 229 -6.15 -5.13 9.61
C TYR A 229 -5.90 -6.63 9.68
N VAL A 230 -6.39 -7.36 8.69
CA VAL A 230 -6.09 -8.80 8.57
C VAL A 230 -4.67 -9.00 8.05
N VAL A 231 -4.16 -8.02 7.29
CA VAL A 231 -2.85 -8.07 6.63
C VAL A 231 -1.69 -8.35 7.61
N PRO A 232 -1.56 -7.68 8.78
CA PRO A 232 -0.42 -7.94 9.68
C PRO A 232 -0.48 -9.32 10.33
N ILE A 233 -1.68 -9.85 10.62
CA ILE A 233 -1.81 -11.18 11.19
C ILE A 233 -1.28 -12.22 10.19
N VAL A 234 -1.74 -12.13 8.95
CA VAL A 234 -1.28 -13.02 7.86
C VAL A 234 0.19 -12.76 7.55
N GLY A 235 0.62 -11.49 7.48
CA GLY A 235 1.99 -11.11 7.14
C GLY A 235 3.03 -11.64 8.12
N ILE A 236 2.78 -11.51 9.44
CA ILE A 236 3.66 -12.01 10.50
C ILE A 236 3.71 -13.55 10.47
N TYR A 237 2.55 -14.21 10.41
CA TYR A 237 2.46 -15.66 10.43
C TYR A 237 3.17 -16.30 9.24
N VAL A 238 2.92 -15.77 8.04
CA VAL A 238 3.50 -16.29 6.80
C VAL A 238 4.99 -15.96 6.70
N GLY A 239 5.41 -14.76 7.15
CA GLY A 239 6.82 -14.39 7.23
C GLY A 239 7.63 -15.32 8.15
N TYR A 240 7.07 -15.64 9.30
CA TYR A 240 7.67 -16.60 10.25
C TYR A 240 7.83 -18.00 9.65
N ILE A 241 6.77 -18.54 9.01
CA ILE A 241 6.80 -19.94 8.52
C ILE A 241 7.66 -20.11 7.26
N PHE A 242 7.64 -19.15 6.34
CA PHE A 242 8.21 -19.33 5.01
C PHE A 242 9.48 -18.52 4.73
N LEU A 243 9.83 -17.56 5.59
CA LEU A 243 10.96 -16.65 5.37
C LEU A 243 11.90 -16.58 6.58
N ASP A 244 11.72 -17.43 7.58
CA ASP A 244 12.50 -17.45 8.83
C ASP A 244 12.59 -16.07 9.52
N GLU A 245 11.49 -15.28 9.41
CA GLU A 245 11.40 -13.97 10.03
C GLU A 245 11.17 -14.10 11.55
N VAL A 246 11.75 -13.19 12.31
CA VAL A 246 11.67 -13.21 13.78
C VAL A 246 10.44 -12.46 14.25
N ILE A 247 9.59 -13.13 15.03
CA ILE A 247 8.46 -12.49 15.71
C ILE A 247 8.94 -11.86 17.01
N ASN A 248 8.85 -10.53 17.10
CA ASN A 248 9.18 -9.80 18.31
C ASN A 248 7.89 -9.43 19.07
N ASN A 249 7.91 -9.52 20.41
CA ASN A 249 6.74 -9.20 21.25
C ASN A 249 6.24 -7.76 21.04
N ILE A 250 7.12 -6.83 20.68
CA ILE A 250 6.73 -5.45 20.38
C ILE A 250 5.75 -5.35 19.19
N PHE A 251 5.77 -6.32 18.26
CA PHE A 251 4.83 -6.35 17.15
C PHE A 251 3.38 -6.50 17.63
N PHE A 252 3.16 -7.36 18.63
CA PHE A 252 1.83 -7.53 19.22
C PHE A 252 1.41 -6.31 20.04
N VAL A 253 2.34 -5.67 20.73
CA VAL A 253 2.07 -4.41 21.45
C VAL A 253 1.68 -3.31 20.45
N THR A 254 2.43 -3.15 19.37
CA THR A 254 2.14 -2.17 18.32
C THR A 254 0.78 -2.42 17.69
N LEU A 255 0.48 -3.68 17.33
CA LEU A 255 -0.83 -4.06 16.78
C LEU A 255 -1.98 -3.76 17.75
N PHE A 256 -1.79 -3.98 19.04
CA PHE A 256 -2.80 -3.65 20.04
C PHE A 256 -3.14 -2.14 20.02
N PHE A 257 -2.12 -1.27 19.99
CA PHE A 257 -2.33 0.18 19.88
C PHE A 257 -3.02 0.56 18.56
N ILE A 258 -2.61 -0.05 17.44
CA ILE A 258 -3.22 0.21 16.12
C ILE A 258 -4.69 -0.23 16.13
N PHE A 259 -5.01 -1.39 16.67
CA PHE A 259 -6.39 -1.89 16.73
C PHE A 259 -7.29 -1.04 17.63
N ILE A 260 -6.78 -0.54 18.76
CA ILE A 260 -7.52 0.40 19.60
C ILE A 260 -7.76 1.72 18.86
N SER A 261 -6.71 2.27 18.24
CA SER A 261 -6.80 3.48 17.42
C SER A 261 -7.94 3.38 16.43
N LEU A 262 -7.97 2.28 15.72
CA LEU A 262 -8.97 2.01 14.73
C LEU A 262 -10.37 1.85 15.28
N TYR A 263 -10.52 1.01 16.30
CA TYR A 263 -11.82 0.83 16.94
C TYR A 263 -12.46 2.17 17.32
N LEU A 264 -11.64 3.09 17.83
CA LEU A 264 -12.10 4.44 18.19
C LEU A 264 -12.49 5.26 16.95
N ALA A 265 -11.71 5.18 15.87
CA ALA A 265 -11.99 5.89 14.63
C ALA A 265 -13.30 5.41 13.97
N VAL A 266 -13.50 4.10 13.88
CA VAL A 266 -14.74 3.49 13.31
C VAL A 266 -15.96 3.78 14.17
N LYS A 267 -15.81 3.72 15.50
CA LYS A 267 -16.91 4.05 16.45
C LYS A 267 -17.38 5.50 16.30
N ASP A 268 -16.44 6.41 16.02
CA ASP A 268 -16.75 7.82 15.80
C ASP A 268 -17.48 8.02 14.47
N GLU A 269 -17.03 7.35 13.40
CA GLU A 269 -17.67 7.40 12.09
C GLU A 269 -19.12 6.86 12.16
N ALA A 270 -19.34 5.74 12.84
CA ALA A 270 -20.69 5.19 13.03
C ALA A 270 -21.62 6.17 13.75
N ARG A 271 -21.13 6.88 14.78
CA ARG A 271 -21.93 7.89 15.52
C ARG A 271 -22.25 9.14 14.70
N SER A 272 -21.51 9.41 13.64
CA SER A 272 -21.77 10.56 12.77
C SER A 272 -22.84 10.29 11.71
N LEU A 273 -23.24 9.02 11.55
CA LEU A 273 -24.26 8.57 10.61
C LEU A 273 -25.66 8.44 11.27
N ASP A 274 -25.69 8.39 12.61
CA ASP A 274 -26.91 8.47 13.44
C ASP A 274 -27.24 9.95 13.78
#